data_94d32824226a53b21c80a7ff29fce8cf
#
_entry.id   94d32824226a53b21c80a7ff29fce8cf
#
_cell.length_a   1.000
_cell.length_b   1.000
_cell.length_c   1.000
_cell.angle_alpha   90.00
_cell.angle_beta   90.00
_cell.angle_gamma   90.00
#
_symmetry.space_group_name_H-M   'P 1'
#
loop_
_entity.id
_entity.type
_entity.pdbx_description
1 polymer ?
#
loop_
_entity_poly.entity_id
_entity_poly.type
_entity_poly.pdbx_seq_one_letter_code
_entity_poly.pdbx_strand_id
1 'polypeptide(L)'
;MEEVIKLNEVDKYNKLFGLETRHPLVSVIDLSKATQWPEHFKVNYGVYALYLKDTYCGNILYGRQSYDYQDGTIVSFAPGQVAETEMLKNVQPKAHGILFHPDLIRGTVLGQEIKNYSFFSYETREALHLSEEERETVMDCLHKIEAELKHSIDKHSRRLICANIGLLLDYCMRFYERQFTTREEVNKDIVVRFERLLDEYFDSDAPMHEGLPTVKYFADKVFLSANYFGDMIRKQT
;
A
#
# COMPACT_ATOMS: atom_id res chain seq x y z
N MET A 1 2.34 -13.03 24.33
CA MET A 1 1.55 -12.43 23.20
C MET A 1 2.19 -11.10 22.91
N GLU A 2 2.73 -10.92 21.72
CA GLU A 2 3.31 -9.65 21.31
C GLU A 2 2.22 -8.59 21.22
N GLU A 3 2.50 -7.42 21.76
CA GLU A 3 1.54 -6.32 21.83
C GLU A 3 1.38 -5.69 20.43
N VAL A 4 0.14 -5.67 19.92
CA VAL A 4 -0.16 -5.02 18.64
C VAL A 4 -0.25 -3.51 18.85
N ILE A 5 0.65 -2.76 18.23
CA ILE A 5 0.67 -1.31 18.28
C ILE A 5 -0.53 -0.76 17.49
N LYS A 6 -1.47 -0.09 18.16
CA LYS A 6 -2.58 0.60 17.51
C LYS A 6 -2.11 1.97 17.02
N LEU A 7 -1.96 2.11 15.71
CA LEU A 7 -1.48 3.33 15.05
C LEU A 7 -2.65 4.22 14.62
N ASN A 8 -3.31 4.84 15.58
CA ASN A 8 -4.45 5.73 15.34
C ASN A 8 -4.05 7.19 15.06
N GLU A 9 -2.77 7.53 15.23
CA GLU A 9 -2.21 8.88 15.07
C GLU A 9 -0.86 8.81 14.38
N VAL A 10 -0.55 9.76 13.51
CA VAL A 10 0.75 9.80 12.83
C VAL A 10 1.91 10.01 13.80
N ASP A 11 1.67 10.73 14.92
CA ASP A 11 2.64 10.98 15.97
C ASP A 11 3.15 9.69 16.63
N LYS A 12 2.31 8.68 16.79
CA LYS A 12 2.73 7.38 17.33
C LYS A 12 3.76 6.70 16.47
N TYR A 13 3.59 6.77 15.14
CA TYR A 13 4.58 6.24 14.21
C TYR A 13 5.89 7.02 14.28
N ASN A 14 5.78 8.36 14.25
CA ASN A 14 6.97 9.21 14.31
C ASN A 14 7.79 8.95 15.59
N LYS A 15 7.13 8.84 16.73
CA LYS A 15 7.78 8.48 18.01
C LYS A 15 8.46 7.12 17.97
N LEU A 16 7.86 6.12 17.31
CA LEU A 16 8.44 4.78 17.20
C LEU A 16 9.81 4.81 16.49
N PHE A 17 9.97 5.74 15.54
CA PHE A 17 11.20 5.89 14.76
C PHE A 17 12.04 7.11 15.14
N GLY A 18 11.64 7.86 16.20
CA GLY A 18 12.33 9.08 16.62
C GLY A 18 12.29 10.20 15.59
N LEU A 19 11.22 10.29 14.81
CA LEU A 19 10.97 11.32 13.80
C LEU A 19 10.17 12.49 14.38
N GLU A 20 10.32 13.68 13.78
CA GLU A 20 9.57 14.87 14.14
C GLU A 20 8.13 14.82 13.62
N THR A 21 7.15 15.22 14.46
CA THR A 21 5.76 15.40 14.05
C THR A 21 5.45 16.88 13.83
N ARG A 22 5.22 17.27 12.58
CA ARG A 22 4.93 18.65 12.18
C ARG A 22 3.44 18.94 12.04
N HIS A 23 2.63 17.91 11.77
CA HIS A 23 1.19 18.03 11.58
C HIS A 23 0.48 16.84 12.23
N PRO A 24 -0.64 17.04 12.96
CA PRO A 24 -1.29 15.95 13.69
C PRO A 24 -1.93 14.88 12.80
N LEU A 25 -2.28 15.21 11.56
CA LEU A 25 -3.04 14.33 10.67
C LEU A 25 -2.24 13.81 9.47
N VAL A 26 -1.01 14.27 9.25
CA VAL A 26 -0.17 13.83 8.14
C VAL A 26 1.31 13.92 8.49
N SER A 27 2.09 12.95 8.03
CA SER A 27 3.54 12.95 8.16
C SER A 27 4.18 12.38 6.90
N VAL A 28 5.16 13.09 6.35
CA VAL A 28 6.10 12.55 5.37
C VAL A 28 7.21 11.84 6.12
N ILE A 29 7.46 10.60 5.75
CA ILE A 29 8.40 9.70 6.42
C ILE A 29 9.70 9.63 5.61
N ASP A 30 10.81 9.74 6.31
CA ASP A 30 12.15 9.47 5.80
C ASP A 30 12.88 8.65 6.87
N LEU A 31 12.90 7.34 6.70
CA LEU A 31 13.50 6.44 7.69
C LEU A 31 15.04 6.51 7.72
N SER A 32 15.68 7.14 6.72
CA SER A 32 17.12 7.42 6.80
C SER A 32 17.46 8.39 7.93
N LYS A 33 16.47 9.18 8.38
CA LYS A 33 16.58 10.12 9.51
C LYS A 33 16.11 9.52 10.85
N ALA A 34 15.67 8.26 10.86
CA ALA A 34 15.23 7.61 12.09
C ALA A 34 16.38 7.52 13.08
N THR A 35 16.11 7.89 14.34
CA THR A 35 17.10 7.83 15.43
C THR A 35 16.98 6.56 16.27
N GLN A 36 15.90 5.83 16.08
CA GLN A 36 15.60 4.54 16.70
C GLN A 36 14.65 3.74 15.81
N TRP A 37 14.65 2.43 15.92
CA TRP A 37 13.66 1.55 15.29
C TRP A 37 13.56 0.23 16.04
N PRO A 38 12.35 -0.35 16.17
CA PRO A 38 12.18 -1.68 16.74
C PRO A 38 12.65 -2.76 15.76
N GLU A 39 13.28 -3.82 16.28
CA GLU A 39 13.69 -4.97 15.45
C GLU A 39 12.48 -5.76 14.94
N HIS A 40 11.45 -5.86 15.77
CA HIS A 40 10.19 -6.53 15.45
C HIS A 40 9.01 -5.73 16.01
N PHE A 41 7.97 -5.53 15.20
CA PHE A 41 6.75 -4.88 15.65
C PHE A 41 5.55 -5.25 14.78
N LYS A 42 4.39 -5.26 15.42
CA LYS A 42 3.11 -5.50 14.77
C LYS A 42 2.22 -4.28 14.91
N VAL A 43 1.71 -3.80 13.80
CA VAL A 43 0.92 -2.56 13.72
C VAL A 43 -0.47 -2.86 13.21
N ASN A 44 -1.48 -2.34 13.92
CA ASN A 44 -2.83 -2.17 13.40
C ASN A 44 -2.97 -0.71 12.95
N TYR A 45 -3.06 -0.49 11.65
CA TYR A 45 -3.15 0.82 11.05
C TYR A 45 -4.53 1.44 11.27
N GLY A 46 -4.60 2.59 11.91
CA GLY A 46 -5.77 3.48 11.97
C GLY A 46 -5.64 4.67 10.99
N VAL A 47 -4.52 4.73 10.26
CA VAL A 47 -4.19 5.74 9.26
C VAL A 47 -3.91 5.07 7.92
N TYR A 48 -4.01 5.84 6.83
CA TYR A 48 -3.46 5.42 5.53
C TYR A 48 -1.94 5.56 5.57
N ALA A 49 -1.25 4.59 5.01
CA ALA A 49 0.20 4.61 4.88
C ALA A 49 0.63 4.15 3.49
N LEU A 50 1.64 4.81 2.95
CA LEU A 50 2.28 4.44 1.69
C LEU A 50 3.79 4.57 1.89
N TYR A 51 4.53 3.49 1.64
CA TYR A 51 5.97 3.44 1.80
C TYR A 51 6.65 3.06 0.49
N LEU A 52 7.54 3.92 0.03
CA LEU A 52 8.52 3.64 -1.00
C LEU A 52 9.78 3.10 -0.33
N LYS A 53 10.15 1.88 -0.63
CA LYS A 53 11.35 1.23 -0.12
C LYS A 53 12.51 1.35 -1.08
N ASP A 54 13.64 1.83 -0.56
CA ASP A 54 14.87 2.06 -1.32
C ASP A 54 15.89 0.93 -1.15
N THR A 55 15.76 0.11 -0.09
CA THR A 55 16.74 -0.95 0.22
C THR A 55 16.06 -2.05 1.02
N TYR A 56 16.49 -3.29 0.81
CA TYR A 56 16.07 -4.40 1.66
C TYR A 56 16.51 -4.16 3.11
N CYS A 57 15.56 -3.87 3.99
CA CYS A 57 15.80 -3.60 5.41
C CYS A 57 15.08 -4.57 6.35
N GLY A 58 14.50 -5.65 5.81
CA GLY A 58 13.75 -6.64 6.57
C GLY A 58 12.50 -7.15 5.83
N ASN A 59 11.80 -8.06 6.48
CA ASN A 59 10.56 -8.63 5.95
C ASN A 59 9.35 -7.88 6.50
N ILE A 60 8.35 -7.66 5.65
CA ILE A 60 6.99 -7.35 6.11
C ILE A 60 6.14 -8.59 5.91
N LEU A 61 5.49 -9.01 6.96
CA LEU A 61 4.53 -10.09 6.95
C LEU A 61 3.12 -9.49 6.96
N TYR A 62 2.34 -9.85 5.97
CA TYR A 62 0.91 -9.61 5.97
C TYR A 62 0.20 -10.97 6.09
N GLY A 63 -0.42 -11.22 7.24
CA GLY A 63 -0.92 -12.54 7.57
C GLY A 63 0.21 -13.56 7.77
N ARG A 64 0.22 -14.65 6.98
CA ARG A 64 1.23 -15.73 7.07
C ARG A 64 2.29 -15.70 5.97
N GLN A 65 2.34 -14.66 5.14
CA GLN A 65 3.23 -14.61 3.96
C GLN A 65 4.28 -13.54 4.12
N SER A 66 5.52 -13.88 3.78
CA SER A 66 6.64 -12.94 3.68
C SER A 66 6.60 -12.21 2.34
N TYR A 67 7.05 -10.97 2.34
CA TYR A 67 7.15 -10.13 1.18
C TYR A 67 8.60 -10.01 0.71
N ASP A 68 8.80 -10.21 -0.61
CA ASP A 68 10.11 -10.00 -1.24
C ASP A 68 10.24 -8.54 -1.69
N TYR A 69 11.11 -7.80 -1.01
CA TYR A 69 11.38 -6.40 -1.29
C TYR A 69 12.48 -6.26 -2.33
N GLN A 70 12.16 -5.52 -3.39
CA GLN A 70 13.15 -4.99 -4.32
C GLN A 70 13.25 -3.48 -4.15
N ASP A 71 14.39 -2.89 -4.52
CA ASP A 71 14.56 -1.44 -4.52
C ASP A 71 13.52 -0.79 -5.44
N GLY A 72 12.95 0.33 -4.98
CA GLY A 72 11.90 1.02 -5.73
C GLY A 72 10.52 0.38 -5.65
N THR A 73 10.19 -0.23 -4.53
CA THR A 73 8.89 -0.88 -4.30
C THR A 73 7.98 -0.05 -3.40
N ILE A 74 6.72 0.15 -3.83
CA ILE A 74 5.68 0.77 -2.99
C ILE A 74 4.80 -0.29 -2.36
N VAL A 75 4.60 -0.17 -1.04
CA VAL A 75 3.57 -0.87 -0.26
C VAL A 75 2.62 0.13 0.38
N SER A 76 1.34 -0.23 0.48
CA SER A 76 0.30 0.63 1.03
C SER A 76 -0.56 -0.09 2.03
N PHE A 77 -1.05 0.64 3.03
CA PHE A 77 -1.93 0.13 4.07
C PHE A 77 -3.10 1.09 4.27
N ALA A 78 -4.30 0.53 4.39
CA ALA A 78 -5.51 1.25 4.78
C ALA A 78 -5.79 1.11 6.28
N PRO A 79 -6.60 2.00 6.86
CA PRO A 79 -7.11 1.82 8.21
C PRO A 79 -7.80 0.46 8.40
N GLY A 80 -7.49 -0.21 9.53
CA GLY A 80 -7.99 -1.54 9.88
C GLY A 80 -7.07 -2.70 9.49
N GLN A 81 -6.07 -2.48 8.64
CA GLN A 81 -5.12 -3.52 8.28
C GLN A 81 -4.06 -3.72 9.36
N VAL A 82 -3.60 -4.96 9.49
CA VAL A 82 -2.54 -5.34 10.43
C VAL A 82 -1.34 -5.84 9.65
N ALA A 83 -0.19 -5.22 9.89
CA ALA A 83 1.09 -5.68 9.35
C ALA A 83 2.07 -5.96 10.47
N GLU A 84 2.90 -6.96 10.26
CA GLU A 84 4.01 -7.33 11.12
C GLU A 84 5.31 -7.07 10.36
N THR A 85 6.25 -6.42 11.01
CA THR A 85 7.52 -6.01 10.39
C THR A 85 8.67 -6.56 11.21
N GLU A 86 9.57 -7.27 10.54
CA GLU A 86 10.86 -7.66 11.06
C GLU A 86 11.93 -6.82 10.38
N MET A 87 12.69 -6.05 11.15
CA MET A 87 13.79 -5.24 10.64
C MET A 87 15.13 -5.94 10.90
N LEU A 88 16.04 -5.80 9.95
CA LEU A 88 17.38 -6.34 10.12
C LEU A 88 18.11 -5.62 11.26
N LYS A 89 18.72 -6.41 12.13
CA LYS A 89 19.51 -5.89 13.26
C LYS A 89 20.67 -5.05 12.76
N ASN A 90 20.85 -3.87 13.35
CA ASN A 90 21.94 -2.94 13.02
C ASN A 90 21.97 -2.44 11.57
N VAL A 91 20.86 -2.54 10.82
CA VAL A 91 20.73 -1.96 9.49
C VAL A 91 19.79 -0.77 9.57
N GLN A 92 20.30 0.43 9.23
CA GLN A 92 19.48 1.64 9.14
C GLN A 92 18.40 1.43 8.09
N PRO A 93 17.10 1.50 8.45
CA PRO A 93 16.03 1.40 7.46
C PRO A 93 16.09 2.59 6.50
N LYS A 94 15.89 2.33 5.21
CA LYS A 94 15.81 3.34 4.16
C LYS A 94 14.49 3.19 3.45
N ALA A 95 13.54 4.03 3.80
CA ALA A 95 12.26 4.12 3.12
C ALA A 95 11.76 5.56 3.21
N HIS A 96 11.10 6.00 2.16
CA HIS A 96 10.33 7.23 2.14
C HIS A 96 8.84 6.89 2.16
N GLY A 97 8.00 7.81 2.57
CA GLY A 97 6.57 7.53 2.55
C GLY A 97 5.72 8.64 3.12
N ILE A 98 4.46 8.33 3.24
CA ILE A 98 3.47 9.22 3.83
C ILE A 98 2.51 8.44 4.71
N LEU A 99 2.19 9.01 5.87
CA LEU A 99 1.05 8.60 6.68
C LEU A 99 0.04 9.74 6.73
N PHE A 100 -1.24 9.44 6.58
CA PHE A 100 -2.29 10.43 6.76
C PHE A 100 -3.54 9.83 7.41
N HIS A 101 -4.09 10.60 8.35
CA HIS A 101 -5.29 10.19 9.08
C HIS A 101 -6.54 10.41 8.21
N PRO A 102 -7.58 9.55 8.31
CA PRO A 102 -8.85 9.74 7.58
C PRO A 102 -9.49 11.12 7.78
N ASP A 103 -9.31 11.74 8.94
CA ASP A 103 -9.86 13.08 9.21
C ASP A 103 -9.21 14.19 8.36
N LEU A 104 -7.98 14.00 7.87
CA LEU A 104 -7.35 14.94 6.95
C LEU A 104 -8.16 15.10 5.67
N ILE A 105 -8.64 13.97 5.13
CA ILE A 105 -9.32 13.91 3.83
C ILE A 105 -10.84 14.00 3.95
N ARG A 106 -11.41 13.96 5.15
CA ARG A 106 -12.86 14.01 5.38
C ARG A 106 -13.45 15.31 4.81
N GLY A 107 -14.47 15.18 3.93
CA GLY A 107 -15.13 16.31 3.29
C GLY A 107 -14.32 16.98 2.16
N THR A 108 -13.24 16.35 1.70
CA THR A 108 -12.47 16.78 0.51
C THR A 108 -12.79 15.88 -0.68
N VAL A 109 -12.38 16.28 -1.89
CA VAL A 109 -12.47 15.46 -3.10
C VAL A 109 -11.73 14.14 -2.89
N LEU A 110 -10.50 14.20 -2.37
CA LEU A 110 -9.71 12.99 -2.06
C LEU A 110 -10.46 12.03 -1.12
N GLY A 111 -11.19 12.57 -0.12
CA GLY A 111 -11.98 11.74 0.80
C GLY A 111 -13.17 11.04 0.15
N GLN A 112 -13.71 11.60 -0.95
CA GLN A 112 -14.75 10.95 -1.75
C GLN A 112 -14.17 9.85 -2.64
N GLU A 113 -12.96 10.07 -3.15
CA GLU A 113 -12.29 9.21 -4.13
C GLU A 113 -11.41 8.13 -3.50
N ILE A 114 -11.05 8.22 -2.22
CA ILE A 114 -10.08 7.33 -1.56
C ILE A 114 -10.39 5.84 -1.72
N LYS A 115 -11.67 5.47 -1.78
CA LYS A 115 -12.13 4.09 -2.01
C LYS A 115 -11.88 3.56 -3.42
N ASN A 116 -11.60 4.45 -4.38
CA ASN A 116 -11.31 4.08 -5.76
C ASN A 116 -9.85 3.62 -5.93
N TYR A 117 -8.98 3.94 -4.98
CA TYR A 117 -7.59 3.47 -4.96
C TYR A 117 -7.54 2.03 -4.43
N SER A 118 -7.83 1.08 -5.31
CA SER A 118 -7.97 -0.36 -4.98
C SER A 118 -6.71 -0.97 -4.37
N PHE A 119 -5.53 -0.43 -4.68
CA PHE A 119 -4.25 -0.91 -4.19
C PHE A 119 -4.08 -0.81 -2.66
N PHE A 120 -4.86 0.01 -1.96
CA PHE A 120 -4.93 -0.04 -0.51
C PHE A 120 -5.53 -1.34 0.03
N SER A 121 -6.16 -2.13 -0.82
CA SER A 121 -6.75 -3.44 -0.48
C SER A 121 -5.94 -4.61 -1.03
N TYR A 122 -4.81 -4.35 -1.70
CA TYR A 122 -3.91 -5.37 -2.19
C TYR A 122 -3.10 -5.98 -1.06
N GLU A 123 -2.62 -7.20 -1.25
CA GLU A 123 -1.67 -7.81 -0.34
C GLU A 123 -0.26 -7.28 -0.59
N THR A 124 0.60 -7.35 0.43
CA THR A 124 1.98 -6.84 0.33
C THR A 124 2.81 -7.51 -0.76
N ARG A 125 2.51 -8.76 -1.13
CA ARG A 125 3.13 -9.47 -2.26
C ARG A 125 2.74 -8.91 -3.64
N GLU A 126 1.71 -8.08 -3.69
CA GLU A 126 1.20 -7.41 -4.89
C GLU A 126 1.69 -5.96 -4.95
N ALA A 127 2.82 -5.68 -4.36
CA ALA A 127 3.38 -4.35 -4.31
C ALA A 127 3.70 -3.80 -5.70
N LEU A 128 3.69 -2.48 -5.77
CA LEU A 128 4.04 -1.76 -6.98
C LEU A 128 5.56 -1.67 -7.13
N HIS A 129 6.08 -2.18 -8.25
CA HIS A 129 7.47 -2.01 -8.63
C HIS A 129 7.61 -0.82 -9.57
N LEU A 130 8.50 0.11 -9.22
CA LEU A 130 8.73 1.34 -9.95
C LEU A 130 9.96 1.25 -10.86
N SER A 131 9.90 1.95 -11.99
CA SER A 131 11.10 2.37 -12.71
C SER A 131 11.76 3.54 -11.95
N GLU A 132 13.01 3.88 -12.32
CA GLU A 132 13.71 5.02 -11.71
C GLU A 132 12.95 6.34 -11.94
N GLU A 133 12.43 6.59 -13.15
CA GLU A 133 11.63 7.76 -13.48
C GLU A 133 10.32 7.84 -12.65
N GLU A 134 9.65 6.69 -12.46
CA GLU A 134 8.46 6.60 -11.63
C GLU A 134 8.78 6.85 -10.15
N ARG A 135 9.93 6.35 -9.69
CA ARG A 135 10.45 6.60 -8.34
C ARG A 135 10.70 8.08 -8.11
N GLU A 136 11.36 8.76 -9.05
CA GLU A 136 11.58 10.21 -9.00
C GLU A 136 10.25 10.96 -8.90
N THR A 137 9.25 10.58 -9.70
CA THR A 137 7.91 11.17 -9.67
C THR A 137 7.25 11.05 -8.30
N VAL A 138 7.34 9.87 -7.66
CA VAL A 138 6.83 9.63 -6.30
C VAL A 138 7.56 10.52 -5.29
N MET A 139 8.90 10.59 -5.37
CA MET A 139 9.71 11.42 -4.48
C MET A 139 9.37 12.90 -4.62
N ASP A 140 9.15 13.40 -5.83
CA ASP A 140 8.73 14.79 -6.07
C ASP A 140 7.39 15.11 -5.41
N CYS A 141 6.42 14.19 -5.46
CA CYS A 141 5.15 14.36 -4.75
C CYS A 141 5.35 14.42 -3.22
N LEU A 142 6.18 13.53 -2.66
CA LEU A 142 6.50 13.54 -1.23
C LEU A 142 7.22 14.84 -0.83
N HIS A 143 8.17 15.32 -1.62
CA HIS A 143 8.87 16.57 -1.36
C HIS A 143 7.93 17.79 -1.38
N LYS A 144 6.93 17.85 -2.29
CA LYS A 144 5.91 18.92 -2.30
C LYS A 144 5.07 18.90 -1.04
N ILE A 145 4.66 17.73 -0.56
CA ILE A 145 3.92 17.60 0.69
C ILE A 145 4.80 18.01 1.87
N GLU A 146 6.05 17.55 1.92
CA GLU A 146 6.99 17.93 2.98
C GLU A 146 7.26 19.43 3.02
N ALA A 147 7.38 20.08 1.85
CA ALA A 147 7.54 21.53 1.75
C ALA A 147 6.34 22.26 2.34
N GLU A 148 5.11 21.82 2.03
CA GLU A 148 3.90 22.41 2.61
C GLU A 148 3.84 22.25 4.13
N LEU A 149 4.27 21.09 4.67
CA LEU A 149 4.34 20.84 6.12
C LEU A 149 5.41 21.69 6.85
N LYS A 150 6.36 22.29 6.13
CA LYS A 150 7.36 23.23 6.68
C LYS A 150 6.85 24.67 6.75
N HIS A 151 5.79 25.00 6.00
CA HIS A 151 5.16 26.32 6.07
C HIS A 151 4.23 26.44 7.27
N SER A 152 3.95 27.69 7.68
CA SER A 152 2.93 27.94 8.69
C SER A 152 1.56 27.51 8.18
N ILE A 153 0.83 26.75 9.01
CA ILE A 153 -0.50 26.24 8.66
C ILE A 153 -1.45 27.43 8.42
N ASP A 154 -2.09 27.46 7.26
CA ASP A 154 -3.10 28.44 6.88
C ASP A 154 -4.38 27.76 6.34
N LYS A 155 -5.35 28.59 5.89
CA LYS A 155 -6.62 28.10 5.34
C LYS A 155 -6.49 27.29 4.04
N HIS A 156 -5.34 27.34 3.36
CA HIS A 156 -5.08 26.64 2.11
C HIS A 156 -4.29 25.34 2.31
N SER A 157 -3.52 25.23 3.40
CA SER A 157 -2.60 24.11 3.66
C SER A 157 -3.28 22.75 3.52
N ARG A 158 -4.45 22.55 4.15
CA ARG A 158 -5.19 21.29 4.03
C ARG A 158 -5.53 20.95 2.57
N ARG A 159 -5.97 21.93 1.79
CA ARG A 159 -6.31 21.71 0.37
C ARG A 159 -5.09 21.35 -0.45
N LEU A 160 -3.96 22.04 -0.25
CA LEU A 160 -2.72 21.79 -0.96
C LEU A 160 -2.14 20.42 -0.61
N ILE A 161 -2.14 20.06 0.67
CA ILE A 161 -1.71 18.74 1.12
C ILE A 161 -2.58 17.64 0.50
N CYS A 162 -3.91 17.76 0.58
CA CYS A 162 -4.82 16.76 -0.01
C CYS A 162 -4.68 16.66 -1.53
N ALA A 163 -4.46 17.77 -2.25
CA ALA A 163 -4.26 17.75 -3.69
C ALA A 163 -2.95 17.03 -4.08
N ASN A 164 -1.85 17.26 -3.34
CA ASN A 164 -0.59 16.56 -3.59
C ASN A 164 -0.66 15.07 -3.21
N ILE A 165 -1.41 14.71 -2.14
CA ILE A 165 -1.68 13.30 -1.82
C ILE A 165 -2.50 12.66 -2.94
N GLY A 166 -3.56 13.30 -3.43
CA GLY A 166 -4.36 12.81 -4.55
C GLY A 166 -3.50 12.56 -5.78
N LEU A 167 -2.66 13.53 -6.17
CA LEU A 167 -1.73 13.39 -7.28
C LEU A 167 -0.76 12.21 -7.11
N LEU A 168 -0.21 12.01 -5.91
CA LEU A 168 0.64 10.86 -5.59
C LEU A 168 -0.11 9.53 -5.79
N LEU A 169 -1.36 9.45 -5.29
CA LEU A 169 -2.16 8.23 -5.41
C LEU A 169 -2.57 7.96 -6.88
N ASP A 170 -2.86 9.00 -7.67
CA ASP A 170 -3.15 8.91 -9.11
C ASP A 170 -1.95 8.37 -9.89
N TYR A 171 -0.72 8.83 -9.56
CA TYR A 171 0.49 8.24 -10.13
C TYR A 171 0.65 6.77 -9.75
N CYS A 172 0.41 6.40 -8.51
CA CYS A 172 0.45 4.99 -8.08
C CYS A 172 -0.56 4.14 -8.87
N MET A 173 -1.78 4.64 -9.11
CA MET A 173 -2.77 3.95 -9.96
C MET A 173 -2.25 3.73 -11.37
N ARG A 174 -1.72 4.80 -12.02
CA ARG A 174 -1.11 4.72 -13.35
C ARG A 174 0.01 3.67 -13.41
N PHE A 175 0.88 3.63 -12.40
CA PHE A 175 2.00 2.72 -12.36
C PHE A 175 1.57 1.26 -12.13
N TYR A 176 0.51 1.03 -11.34
CA TYR A 176 -0.12 -0.30 -11.26
C TYR A 176 -0.72 -0.72 -12.60
N GLU A 177 -1.37 0.18 -13.33
CA GLU A 177 -1.91 -0.11 -14.67
C GLU A 177 -0.79 -0.49 -15.65
N ARG A 178 0.32 0.24 -15.64
CA ARG A 178 1.53 -0.12 -16.39
C ARG A 178 2.06 -1.49 -15.96
N GLN A 179 2.13 -1.77 -14.64
CA GLN A 179 2.61 -3.04 -14.11
C GLN A 179 1.74 -4.22 -14.57
N PHE A 180 0.42 -4.07 -14.61
CA PHE A 180 -0.48 -5.09 -15.17
C PHE A 180 -0.18 -5.35 -16.65
N THR A 181 0.09 -4.31 -17.44
CA THR A 181 0.41 -4.44 -18.85
C THR A 181 1.79 -5.08 -19.07
N THR A 182 2.81 -4.64 -18.33
CA THR A 182 4.20 -5.15 -18.52
C THR A 182 4.40 -6.57 -18.01
N ARG A 183 3.53 -7.07 -17.13
CA ARG A 183 3.50 -8.47 -16.67
C ARG A 183 2.55 -9.35 -17.49
N GLU A 184 2.28 -8.97 -18.72
CA GLU A 184 1.27 -9.62 -19.57
C GLU A 184 1.46 -11.14 -19.69
N GLU A 185 2.69 -11.63 -19.84
CA GLU A 185 2.96 -13.09 -19.94
C GLU A 185 2.59 -13.83 -18.64
N VAL A 186 3.01 -13.30 -17.48
CA VAL A 186 2.65 -13.89 -16.16
C VAL A 186 1.15 -13.79 -15.92
N ASN A 187 0.54 -12.69 -16.32
CA ASN A 187 -0.89 -12.49 -16.19
C ASN A 187 -1.68 -13.43 -17.12
N LYS A 188 -1.19 -13.72 -18.34
CA LYS A 188 -1.78 -14.71 -19.24
C LYS A 188 -1.83 -16.09 -18.62
N ASP A 189 -0.76 -16.54 -17.96
CA ASP A 189 -0.74 -17.83 -17.26
C ASP A 189 -1.81 -17.89 -16.17
N ILE A 190 -2.01 -16.77 -15.44
CA ILE A 190 -3.04 -16.68 -14.41
C ILE A 190 -4.43 -16.69 -15.03
N VAL A 191 -4.64 -15.99 -16.16
CA VAL A 191 -5.93 -15.98 -16.89
C VAL A 191 -6.26 -17.38 -17.40
N VAL A 192 -5.32 -18.05 -18.07
CA VAL A 192 -5.51 -19.44 -18.54
C VAL A 192 -5.83 -20.40 -17.38
N ARG A 193 -5.14 -20.25 -16.26
CA ARG A 193 -5.44 -21.03 -15.05
C ARG A 193 -6.82 -20.71 -14.50
N PHE A 194 -7.22 -19.44 -14.51
CA PHE A 194 -8.56 -19.01 -14.08
C PHE A 194 -9.65 -19.58 -14.98
N GLU A 195 -9.50 -19.50 -16.30
CA GLU A 195 -10.46 -20.07 -17.27
C GLU A 195 -10.65 -21.57 -17.02
N ARG A 196 -9.55 -22.31 -16.86
CA ARG A 196 -9.64 -23.75 -16.53
C ARG A 196 -10.38 -23.98 -15.21
N LEU A 197 -10.08 -23.22 -14.15
CA LEU A 197 -10.76 -23.35 -12.86
C LEU A 197 -12.25 -22.97 -12.94
N LEU A 198 -12.59 -22.04 -13.82
CA LEU A 198 -13.98 -21.64 -14.10
C LEU A 198 -14.74 -22.80 -14.76
N ASP A 199 -14.17 -23.39 -15.82
CA ASP A 199 -14.73 -24.55 -16.50
C ASP A 199 -14.89 -25.73 -15.54
N GLU A 200 -13.83 -26.09 -14.80
CA GLU A 200 -13.87 -27.15 -13.78
C GLU A 200 -14.97 -26.92 -12.73
N TYR A 201 -15.23 -25.66 -12.33
CA TYR A 201 -16.29 -25.35 -11.38
C TYR A 201 -17.67 -25.62 -11.96
N PHE A 202 -17.94 -25.13 -13.17
CA PHE A 202 -19.24 -25.26 -13.81
C PHE A 202 -19.52 -26.68 -14.35
N ASP A 203 -18.50 -27.46 -14.65
CA ASP A 203 -18.60 -28.86 -15.05
C ASP A 203 -18.80 -29.81 -13.85
N SER A 204 -18.64 -29.32 -12.62
CA SER A 204 -18.84 -30.06 -11.40
C SER A 204 -20.24 -29.87 -10.80
N ASP A 205 -20.54 -30.57 -9.72
CA ASP A 205 -21.78 -30.38 -8.95
C ASP A 205 -21.72 -29.13 -8.01
N ALA A 206 -20.57 -28.41 -7.95
CA ALA A 206 -20.38 -27.28 -7.08
C ALA A 206 -21.42 -26.17 -7.27
N PRO A 207 -21.83 -25.77 -8.50
CA PRO A 207 -22.85 -24.75 -8.69
C PRO A 207 -24.19 -25.10 -8.03
N MET A 208 -24.53 -26.39 -7.94
CA MET A 208 -25.78 -26.85 -7.33
C MET A 208 -25.73 -26.83 -5.80
N HIS A 209 -24.55 -26.97 -5.19
CA HIS A 209 -24.37 -27.06 -3.75
C HIS A 209 -23.85 -25.78 -3.11
N GLU A 210 -22.97 -25.04 -3.82
CA GLU A 210 -22.28 -23.86 -3.33
C GLU A 210 -22.77 -22.54 -3.99
N GLY A 211 -23.56 -22.65 -5.08
CA GLY A 211 -24.06 -21.52 -5.85
C GLY A 211 -23.02 -20.96 -6.83
N LEU A 212 -23.15 -19.68 -7.20
CA LEU A 212 -22.18 -19.04 -8.11
C LEU A 212 -20.84 -18.75 -7.42
N PRO A 213 -19.71 -19.03 -8.07
CA PRO A 213 -18.39 -18.79 -7.50
C PRO A 213 -18.14 -17.28 -7.34
N THR A 214 -17.40 -16.91 -6.29
CA THR A 214 -17.02 -15.52 -6.05
C THR A 214 -15.63 -15.21 -6.63
N VAL A 215 -15.36 -13.93 -6.87
CA VAL A 215 -14.00 -13.48 -7.26
C VAL A 215 -12.95 -13.97 -6.26
N LYS A 216 -13.28 -13.94 -4.95
CA LYS A 216 -12.42 -14.42 -3.89
C LYS A 216 -12.10 -15.91 -4.02
N TYR A 217 -13.07 -16.75 -4.39
CA TYR A 217 -12.87 -18.18 -4.58
C TYR A 217 -11.76 -18.48 -5.61
N PHE A 218 -11.76 -17.78 -6.74
CA PHE A 218 -10.72 -17.95 -7.77
C PHE A 218 -9.41 -17.28 -7.38
N ALA A 219 -9.46 -16.09 -6.80
CA ALA A 219 -8.28 -15.39 -6.31
C ALA A 219 -7.46 -16.24 -5.32
N ASP A 220 -8.13 -16.89 -4.35
CA ASP A 220 -7.50 -17.80 -3.39
C ASP A 220 -6.80 -18.98 -4.10
N LYS A 221 -7.40 -19.52 -5.17
CA LYS A 221 -6.84 -20.65 -5.95
C LYS A 221 -5.63 -20.26 -6.80
N VAL A 222 -5.52 -18.99 -7.19
CA VAL A 222 -4.37 -18.47 -7.94
C VAL A 222 -3.39 -17.70 -7.03
N PHE A 223 -3.62 -17.72 -5.71
CA PHE A 223 -2.80 -17.08 -4.69
C PHE A 223 -2.69 -15.55 -4.83
N LEU A 224 -3.77 -14.89 -5.18
CA LEU A 224 -3.88 -13.43 -5.27
C LEU A 224 -4.96 -12.91 -4.32
N SER A 225 -4.88 -11.62 -3.97
CA SER A 225 -6.01 -10.93 -3.32
C SER A 225 -7.18 -10.76 -4.28
N ALA A 226 -8.41 -10.78 -3.76
CA ALA A 226 -9.60 -10.66 -4.59
C ALA A 226 -9.61 -9.35 -5.40
N ASN A 227 -9.12 -8.25 -4.82
CA ASN A 227 -9.09 -6.95 -5.50
C ASN A 227 -8.03 -6.90 -6.60
N TYR A 228 -6.79 -7.35 -6.32
CA TYR A 228 -5.73 -7.40 -7.33
C TYR A 228 -6.12 -8.33 -8.50
N PHE A 229 -6.64 -9.52 -8.19
CA PHE A 229 -7.12 -10.46 -9.19
C PHE A 229 -8.25 -9.87 -10.04
N GLY A 230 -9.25 -9.22 -9.41
CA GLY A 230 -10.35 -8.57 -10.12
C GLY A 230 -9.89 -7.44 -11.03
N ASP A 231 -8.95 -6.60 -10.58
CA ASP A 231 -8.40 -5.51 -11.38
C ASP A 231 -7.55 -6.04 -12.54
N MET A 232 -6.74 -7.09 -12.30
CA MET A 232 -5.96 -7.77 -13.32
C MET A 232 -6.86 -8.38 -14.42
N ILE A 233 -7.90 -9.14 -14.05
CA ILE A 233 -8.82 -9.76 -15.03
C ILE A 233 -9.52 -8.67 -15.85
N ARG A 234 -10.03 -7.60 -15.21
CA ARG A 234 -10.70 -6.48 -15.91
C ARG A 234 -9.82 -5.81 -16.95
N LYS A 235 -8.49 -5.81 -16.76
CA LYS A 235 -7.54 -5.24 -17.71
C LYS A 235 -7.18 -6.18 -18.86
N GLN A 236 -7.36 -7.49 -18.66
CA GLN A 236 -7.03 -8.52 -19.68
C GLN A 236 -8.23 -8.92 -20.54
N THR A 237 -9.44 -8.63 -20.09
CA THR A 237 -10.73 -8.89 -20.80
C THR A 237 -11.38 -7.59 -21.25
#